data_16473944967295a2e358b46fc82c639c
#
_entry.id   16473944967295a2e358b46fc82c639c
#
_cell.length_a   1.000
_cell.length_b   1.000
_cell.length_c   1.000
_cell.angle_alpha   90.00
_cell.angle_beta   90.00
_cell.angle_gamma   90.00
#
_symmetry.space_group_name_H-M   'P 1'
#
loop_
_entity.id
_entity.type
_entity.pdbx_description
1 polymer ?
#
loop_
_entity_poly.entity_id
_entity_poly.type
_entity_poly.pdbx_seq_one_letter_code
_entity_poly.pdbx_strand_id
1 'polypeptide(L)'
;MQKIVINVEWCGLNYSGGYGSPDLGVCVATGDTWEEFKQEFAEAMDFHLEGMEEHGDPLPQWAVDRDYEIEYKMATSALLHRALKYTTLEAISRASGLRRSALKSYATGDVCPRDAQSEKILQALKKISADLQELADSMK
;
A
#
# COMPACT_ATOMS: atom_id res chain seq x y z
N MET A 1 1.92 4.59 21.42
CA MET A 1 1.04 3.89 20.45
C MET A 1 1.88 2.99 19.55
N GLN A 2 1.50 1.73 19.45
CA GLN A 2 2.21 0.77 18.61
C GLN A 2 1.87 1.00 17.15
N LYS A 3 2.88 1.01 16.28
CA LYS A 3 2.66 1.05 14.83
C LYS A 3 2.67 -0.36 14.26
N ILE A 4 1.64 -0.69 13.51
CA ILE A 4 1.55 -1.92 12.75
C ILE A 4 1.77 -1.56 11.29
N VAL A 5 2.92 -1.98 10.74
CA VAL A 5 3.25 -1.69 9.34
C VAL A 5 2.85 -2.89 8.49
N ILE A 6 2.01 -2.65 7.49
CA ILE A 6 1.61 -3.68 6.56
C ILE A 6 2.03 -3.30 5.14
N ASN A 7 2.57 -4.27 4.43
CA ASN A 7 2.94 -4.11 3.03
C ASN A 7 1.74 -4.47 2.17
N VAL A 8 1.37 -3.59 1.25
CA VAL A 8 0.19 -3.75 0.40
C VAL A 8 0.64 -3.88 -1.04
N GLU A 9 0.14 -4.91 -1.73
CA GLU A 9 0.41 -5.16 -3.14
C GLU A 9 -0.89 -5.11 -3.95
N TRP A 10 -0.75 -4.89 -5.25
CA TRP A 10 -1.83 -5.05 -6.22
C TRP A 10 -1.45 -6.19 -7.16
N CYS A 11 -2.33 -7.20 -7.28
CA CYS A 11 -2.04 -8.41 -8.07
C CYS A 11 -2.78 -8.44 -9.41
N GLY A 12 -3.38 -7.33 -9.82
CA GLY A 12 -4.18 -7.26 -11.04
C GLY A 12 -5.68 -7.48 -10.81
N LEU A 13 -6.06 -8.03 -9.66
CA LEU A 13 -7.45 -8.30 -9.30
C LEU A 13 -7.88 -7.56 -8.04
N ASN A 14 -7.00 -7.49 -7.05
CA ASN A 14 -7.31 -6.86 -5.78
C ASN A 14 -6.06 -6.36 -5.08
N TYR A 15 -6.26 -5.55 -4.04
CA TYR A 15 -5.22 -5.25 -3.07
C TYR A 15 -5.10 -6.41 -2.09
N SER A 16 -3.90 -6.71 -1.68
CA SER A 16 -3.64 -7.72 -0.65
C SER A 16 -2.52 -7.25 0.27
N GLY A 17 -2.60 -7.64 1.51
CA GLY A 17 -1.57 -7.30 2.48
C GLY A 17 -1.83 -7.97 3.80
N GLY A 18 -0.83 -7.93 4.65
CA GLY A 18 -0.94 -8.58 5.94
C GLY A 18 0.09 -8.13 6.95
N TYR A 19 -0.15 -8.53 8.16
CA TYR A 19 0.74 -8.33 9.30
C TYR A 19 1.06 -9.67 9.91
N GLY A 20 2.31 -9.88 10.26
CA GLY A 20 2.75 -11.08 10.95
C GLY A 20 3.78 -10.76 12.01
N SER A 21 3.65 -11.41 13.16
CA SER A 21 4.64 -11.32 14.22
C SER A 21 4.66 -12.62 15.00
N PRO A 22 5.77 -12.92 15.72
CA PRO A 22 5.80 -14.09 16.60
C PRO A 22 4.72 -14.06 17.68
N ASP A 23 4.35 -12.87 18.15
CA ASP A 23 3.38 -12.69 19.23
C ASP A 23 1.94 -12.86 18.77
N LEU A 24 1.62 -12.42 17.56
CA LEU A 24 0.25 -12.37 17.06
C LEU A 24 -0.06 -13.37 15.94
N GLY A 25 0.96 -14.04 15.40
CA GLY A 25 0.77 -14.87 14.23
C GLY A 25 0.58 -14.01 12.98
N VAL A 26 -0.28 -14.45 12.06
CA VAL A 26 -0.47 -13.78 10.76
C VAL A 26 -1.91 -13.36 10.59
N CYS A 27 -2.11 -12.13 10.13
CA CYS A 27 -3.41 -11.58 9.78
C CYS A 27 -3.31 -10.99 8.38
N VAL A 28 -4.16 -11.44 7.46
CA VAL A 28 -4.15 -11.01 6.05
C VAL A 28 -5.55 -10.56 5.63
N ALA A 29 -5.58 -9.69 4.63
CA ALA A 29 -6.83 -9.23 4.03
C ALA A 29 -6.64 -8.94 2.55
N THR A 30 -7.74 -8.88 1.82
CA THR A 30 -7.81 -8.45 0.42
C THR A 30 -8.98 -7.49 0.26
N GLY A 31 -8.95 -6.69 -0.80
CA GLY A 31 -10.05 -5.81 -1.14
C GLY A 31 -9.95 -5.35 -2.58
N ASP A 32 -11.08 -5.19 -3.24
CA ASP A 32 -11.13 -4.77 -4.64
C ASP A 32 -10.78 -3.30 -4.80
N THR A 33 -11.09 -2.49 -3.80
CA THR A 33 -10.71 -1.08 -3.75
C THR A 33 -9.81 -0.81 -2.56
N TRP A 34 -9.12 0.31 -2.58
CA TRP A 34 -8.26 0.71 -1.47
C TRP A 34 -9.07 0.87 -0.17
N GLU A 35 -10.25 1.48 -0.25
CA GLU A 35 -11.11 1.67 0.92
C GLU A 35 -11.62 0.35 1.48
N GLU A 36 -12.02 -0.58 0.60
CA GLU A 36 -12.43 -1.92 1.01
C GLU A 36 -11.28 -2.67 1.69
N PHE A 37 -10.07 -2.60 1.11
CA PHE A 37 -8.92 -3.25 1.71
C PHE A 37 -8.65 -2.74 3.12
N LYS A 38 -8.69 -1.43 3.33
CA LYS A 38 -8.45 -0.84 4.65
C LYS A 38 -9.50 -1.32 5.66
N GLN A 39 -10.75 -1.34 5.25
CA GLN A 39 -11.85 -1.80 6.10
C GLN A 39 -11.70 -3.29 6.43
N GLU A 40 -11.45 -4.12 5.42
CA GLU A 40 -11.29 -5.56 5.59
C GLU A 40 -10.10 -5.89 6.49
N PHE A 41 -8.99 -5.19 6.35
CA PHE A 41 -7.84 -5.42 7.21
C PHE A 41 -8.12 -5.01 8.66
N ALA A 42 -8.76 -3.88 8.87
CA ALA A 42 -9.10 -3.42 10.22
C ALA A 42 -10.03 -4.42 10.92
N GLU A 43 -11.04 -4.91 10.21
CA GLU A 43 -11.96 -5.92 10.73
C GLU A 43 -11.26 -7.26 10.99
N ALA A 44 -10.39 -7.69 10.07
CA ALA A 44 -9.64 -8.93 10.22
C ALA A 44 -8.70 -8.87 11.41
N MET A 45 -8.04 -7.74 11.63
CA MET A 45 -7.15 -7.55 12.77
C MET A 45 -7.91 -7.61 14.09
N ASP A 46 -9.04 -6.92 14.16
CA ASP A 46 -9.88 -6.91 15.34
C ASP A 46 -10.43 -8.30 15.67
N PHE A 47 -10.93 -9.00 14.66
CA PHE A 47 -11.40 -10.37 14.78
C PHE A 47 -10.29 -11.32 15.25
N HIS A 48 -9.09 -11.15 14.70
CA HIS A 48 -7.94 -11.96 15.07
C HIS A 48 -7.57 -11.78 16.55
N LEU A 49 -7.54 -10.53 17.01
CA LEU A 49 -7.23 -10.24 18.41
C LEU A 49 -8.32 -10.75 19.37
N GLU A 50 -9.59 -10.63 18.99
CA GLU A 50 -10.70 -11.20 19.78
C GLU A 50 -10.56 -12.71 19.89
N GLY A 51 -10.21 -13.39 18.80
CA GLY A 51 -10.01 -14.83 18.80
C GLY A 51 -8.88 -15.27 19.74
N MET A 52 -7.79 -14.53 19.74
CA MET A 52 -6.67 -14.80 20.65
C MET A 52 -7.07 -14.60 22.12
N GLU A 53 -7.82 -13.57 22.43
CA GLU A 53 -8.33 -13.33 23.78
C GLU A 53 -9.24 -14.45 24.23
N GLU A 54 -10.15 -14.91 23.38
CA GLU A 54 -11.08 -16.00 23.69
C GLU A 54 -10.37 -17.32 23.95
N HIS A 55 -9.26 -17.58 23.26
CA HIS A 55 -8.46 -18.79 23.45
C HIS A 55 -7.47 -18.68 24.60
N GLY A 56 -7.38 -17.52 25.25
CA GLY A 56 -6.45 -17.30 26.36
C GLY A 56 -5.01 -17.18 25.91
N ASP A 57 -4.76 -16.88 24.65
CA ASP A 57 -3.42 -16.67 24.14
C ASP A 57 -2.80 -15.39 24.71
N PRO A 58 -1.50 -15.40 25.02
CA PRO A 58 -0.85 -14.19 25.54
C PRO A 58 -0.81 -13.10 24.47
N LEU A 59 -1.21 -11.88 24.85
CA LEU A 59 -1.18 -10.72 23.99
C LEU A 59 -0.30 -9.64 24.59
N PRO A 60 0.46 -8.90 23.79
CA PRO A 60 1.12 -7.70 24.28
C PRO A 60 0.08 -6.67 24.75
N GLN A 61 0.47 -5.82 25.68
CA GLN A 61 -0.47 -4.89 26.32
C GLN A 61 -1.12 -3.94 25.31
N TRP A 62 -0.36 -3.47 24.31
CA TRP A 62 -0.91 -2.60 23.27
C TRP A 62 -2.03 -3.28 22.47
N ALA A 63 -1.95 -4.60 22.30
CA ALA A 63 -2.99 -5.35 21.60
C ALA A 63 -4.24 -5.53 22.47
N VAL A 64 -4.06 -5.80 23.76
CA VAL A 64 -5.17 -5.88 24.72
C VAL A 64 -5.93 -4.54 24.74
N ASP A 65 -5.21 -3.44 24.81
CA ASP A 65 -5.78 -2.10 24.89
C ASP A 65 -6.23 -1.55 23.54
N ARG A 66 -5.95 -2.25 22.45
CA ARG A 66 -6.18 -1.75 21.08
C ARG A 66 -5.47 -0.42 20.83
N ASP A 67 -4.31 -0.24 21.46
CA ASP A 67 -3.52 0.98 21.37
C ASP A 67 -2.48 0.86 20.24
N TYR A 68 -2.99 0.86 19.01
CA TYR A 68 -2.16 0.75 17.82
C TYR A 68 -2.74 1.56 16.67
N GLU A 69 -1.87 1.89 15.72
CA GLU A 69 -2.28 2.47 14.44
C GLU A 69 -1.69 1.63 13.31
N ILE A 70 -2.42 1.56 12.22
CA ILE A 70 -2.01 0.81 11.03
C ILE A 70 -1.34 1.77 10.06
N GLU A 71 -0.10 1.45 9.68
CA GLU A 71 0.65 2.18 8.66
C GLU A 71 0.73 1.32 7.41
N TYR A 72 0.21 1.84 6.30
CA TYR A 72 0.20 1.11 5.04
C TYR A 72 1.42 1.48 4.21
N LYS A 73 2.19 0.47 3.81
CA LYS A 73 3.36 0.63 2.96
C LYS A 73 3.06 0.02 1.59
N MET A 74 3.02 0.86 0.57
CA MET A 74 2.66 0.42 -0.78
C MET A 74 3.84 -0.22 -1.48
N ALA A 75 3.66 -1.44 -1.99
CA ALA A 75 4.54 -1.98 -3.01
C ALA A 75 4.32 -1.18 -4.30
N THR A 76 5.27 -1.25 -5.23
CA THR A 76 5.19 -0.47 -6.47
C THR A 76 3.92 -0.77 -7.26
N SER A 77 3.46 -2.02 -7.29
CA SER A 77 2.23 -2.39 -7.98
C SER A 77 1.01 -1.64 -7.42
N ALA A 78 0.87 -1.58 -6.10
CA ALA A 78 -0.23 -0.88 -5.44
C ALA A 78 -0.10 0.63 -5.63
N LEU A 79 1.12 1.16 -5.54
CA LEU A 79 1.38 2.58 -5.76
C LEU A 79 0.96 3.01 -7.17
N LEU A 80 1.38 2.26 -8.18
CA LEU A 80 1.02 2.55 -9.56
C LEU A 80 -0.48 2.42 -9.80
N HIS A 81 -1.09 1.35 -9.29
CA HIS A 81 -2.53 1.17 -9.45
C HIS A 81 -3.31 2.37 -8.91
N ARG A 82 -2.94 2.87 -7.74
CA ARG A 82 -3.58 4.04 -7.15
C ARG A 82 -3.25 5.33 -7.91
N ALA A 83 -2.00 5.47 -8.35
CA ALA A 83 -1.55 6.67 -9.08
C ALA A 83 -2.28 6.83 -10.42
N LEU A 84 -2.64 5.73 -11.08
CA LEU A 84 -3.34 5.78 -12.36
C LEU A 84 -4.75 6.35 -12.27
N LYS A 85 -5.27 6.59 -11.09
CA LYS A 85 -6.47 7.35 -10.87
C LYS A 85 -6.28 8.84 -11.21
N TYR A 86 -5.04 9.33 -11.14
CA TYR A 86 -4.71 10.76 -11.26
C TYR A 86 -3.77 11.06 -12.42
N THR A 87 -3.09 10.08 -12.96
CA THR A 87 -2.11 10.24 -14.04
C THR A 87 -2.16 9.04 -14.98
N THR A 88 -1.19 8.94 -15.90
CA THR A 88 -1.14 7.85 -16.88
C THR A 88 0.23 7.20 -16.89
N LEU A 89 0.31 5.97 -17.41
CA LEU A 89 1.60 5.32 -17.61
C LEU A 89 2.51 6.12 -18.55
N GLU A 90 1.95 6.80 -19.54
CA GLU A 90 2.72 7.64 -20.46
C GLU A 90 3.37 8.82 -19.75
N ALA A 91 2.62 9.49 -18.87
CA ALA A 91 3.14 10.60 -18.08
C ALA A 91 4.26 10.13 -17.14
N ILE A 92 4.06 8.99 -16.50
CA ILE A 92 5.05 8.40 -15.60
C ILE A 92 6.29 7.97 -16.41
N SER A 93 6.10 7.39 -17.59
CA SER A 93 7.20 7.02 -18.49
C SER A 93 8.06 8.22 -18.85
N ARG A 94 7.43 9.32 -19.24
CA ARG A 94 8.15 10.55 -19.59
C ARG A 94 8.93 11.12 -18.40
N ALA A 95 8.32 11.14 -17.24
CA ALA A 95 8.95 11.70 -16.05
C ALA A 95 10.06 10.81 -15.47
N SER A 96 9.92 9.49 -15.60
CA SER A 96 10.85 8.52 -15.02
C SER A 96 11.95 8.06 -15.97
N GLY A 97 11.73 8.17 -17.29
CA GLY A 97 12.61 7.57 -18.28
C GLY A 97 12.44 6.07 -18.45
N LEU A 98 11.47 5.46 -17.77
CA LEU A 98 11.19 4.03 -17.89
C LEU A 98 10.24 3.75 -19.04
N ARG A 99 10.37 2.57 -19.65
CA ARG A 99 9.48 2.18 -20.75
C ARG A 99 8.06 1.95 -20.24
N ARG A 100 7.09 2.36 -21.05
CA ARG A 100 5.68 2.16 -20.73
C ARG A 100 5.36 0.67 -20.51
N SER A 101 5.95 -0.23 -21.32
CA SER A 101 5.74 -1.67 -21.17
C SER A 101 6.24 -2.21 -19.85
N ALA A 102 7.38 -1.71 -19.36
CA ALA A 102 7.90 -2.09 -18.06
C ALA A 102 6.97 -1.59 -16.94
N LEU A 103 6.53 -0.35 -17.03
CA LEU A 103 5.60 0.23 -16.07
C LEU A 103 4.28 -0.54 -16.02
N LYS A 104 3.79 -0.98 -17.16
CA LYS A 104 2.58 -1.80 -17.22
C LYS A 104 2.77 -3.12 -16.48
N SER A 105 3.90 -3.79 -16.67
CA SER A 105 4.20 -5.04 -15.96
C SER A 105 4.32 -4.83 -14.45
N TYR A 106 4.86 -3.71 -14.02
CA TYR A 106 4.92 -3.35 -12.60
C TYR A 106 3.54 -3.04 -12.04
N ALA A 107 2.70 -2.33 -12.81
CA ALA A 107 1.37 -1.95 -12.38
C ALA A 107 0.42 -3.13 -12.22
N THR A 108 0.58 -4.18 -13.04
CA THR A 108 -0.22 -5.40 -12.93
C THR A 108 0.29 -6.36 -11.86
N GLY A 109 1.50 -6.13 -11.36
CA GLY A 109 2.13 -7.02 -10.39
C GLY A 109 2.83 -8.23 -11.01
N ASP A 110 2.87 -8.32 -12.35
CA ASP A 110 3.54 -9.43 -13.05
C ASP A 110 5.03 -9.45 -12.80
N VAL A 111 5.64 -8.28 -12.70
CA VAL A 111 7.08 -8.11 -12.46
C VAL A 111 7.26 -7.17 -11.26
N CYS A 112 8.10 -7.58 -10.33
CA CYS A 112 8.48 -6.74 -9.20
C CYS A 112 9.71 -5.92 -9.62
N PRO A 113 9.64 -4.58 -9.60
CA PRO A 113 10.77 -3.75 -9.99
C PRO A 113 11.89 -3.81 -8.96
N ARG A 114 13.11 -3.59 -9.41
CA ARG A 114 14.26 -3.41 -8.52
C ARG A 114 14.15 -2.07 -7.80
N ASP A 115 14.86 -1.93 -6.70
CA ASP A 115 14.83 -0.70 -5.88
C ASP A 115 15.13 0.56 -6.69
N ALA A 116 16.12 0.49 -7.60
CA ALA A 116 16.47 1.62 -8.45
C ALA A 116 15.31 2.05 -9.36
N GLN A 117 14.55 1.09 -9.88
CA GLN A 117 13.39 1.38 -10.74
C GLN A 117 12.22 1.92 -9.91
N SER A 118 11.99 1.35 -8.74
CA SER A 118 10.97 1.84 -7.82
C SER A 118 11.25 3.29 -7.41
N GLU A 119 12.51 3.62 -7.16
CA GLU A 119 12.91 5.00 -6.83
C GLU A 119 12.64 5.96 -7.98
N LYS A 120 12.92 5.56 -9.22
CA LYS A 120 12.62 6.37 -10.41
C LYS A 120 11.12 6.65 -10.54
N ILE A 121 10.29 5.65 -10.25
CA ILE A 121 8.84 5.81 -10.27
C ILE A 121 8.40 6.79 -9.19
N LEU A 122 8.93 6.64 -7.99
CA LEU A 122 8.61 7.53 -6.88
C LEU A 122 8.99 8.98 -7.21
N GLN A 123 10.19 9.20 -7.74
CA GLN A 123 10.63 10.54 -8.13
C GLN A 123 9.78 11.12 -9.27
N ALA A 124 9.35 10.27 -10.22
CA ALA A 124 8.45 10.69 -11.29
C ALA A 124 7.10 11.18 -10.73
N LEU A 125 6.53 10.47 -9.77
CA LEU A 125 5.28 10.88 -9.14
C LEU A 125 5.43 12.19 -8.37
N LYS A 126 6.55 12.37 -7.68
CA LYS A 126 6.85 13.63 -6.98
C LYS A 126 6.97 14.79 -7.95
N LYS A 127 7.62 14.58 -9.09
CA LYS A 127 7.76 15.60 -10.12
C LYS A 127 6.40 15.98 -10.72
N ILE A 128 5.57 15.00 -11.06
CA ILE A 128 4.23 15.22 -11.59
C ILE A 128 3.39 16.02 -10.57
N SER A 129 3.47 15.64 -9.31
CA SER A 129 2.75 16.33 -8.23
C SER A 129 3.20 17.80 -8.11
N ALA A 130 4.51 18.04 -8.15
CA ALA A 130 5.06 19.39 -8.06
C ALA A 130 4.65 20.26 -9.26
N ASP A 131 4.67 19.70 -10.45
CA ASP A 131 4.26 20.41 -11.66
C ASP A 131 2.77 20.77 -11.62
N LEU A 132 1.93 19.87 -11.15
CA LEU A 132 0.50 20.14 -10.98
C LEU A 132 0.24 21.22 -9.93
N GLN A 133 0.99 21.20 -8.84
CA GLN A 133 0.87 22.23 -7.80
C GLN A 133 1.26 23.59 -8.34
N GLU A 134 2.36 23.67 -9.11
CA GLU A 134 2.80 24.92 -9.74
C GLU A 134 1.74 25.48 -10.70
N LEU A 135 1.14 24.60 -11.51
CA LEU A 135 0.06 25.01 -12.41
C LEU A 135 -1.15 25.55 -11.63
N ALA A 136 -1.56 24.85 -10.58
CA ALA A 136 -2.67 25.28 -9.75
C ALA A 136 -2.38 26.64 -9.11
N ASP A 137 -1.17 26.86 -8.64
CA ASP A 137 -0.76 28.12 -8.02
C ASP A 137 -0.72 29.28 -9.03
N SER A 138 -0.51 28.98 -10.32
CA SER A 138 -0.46 30.01 -11.37
C SER A 138 -1.83 30.62 -11.68
N MET A 139 -2.90 30.01 -11.19
CA MET A 139 -4.26 30.52 -11.39
C MET A 139 -4.64 31.65 -10.44
N LYS A 140 -3.78 32.00 -9.54
CA LYS A 140 -4.02 33.06 -8.53
C LYS A 140 -3.73 34.47 -9.07
#